data_2e61720356abfe92caee4e9473e55344
#
_entry.id   2e61720356abfe92caee4e9473e55344
#
_cell.length_a   1.000
_cell.length_b   1.000
_cell.length_c   1.000
_cell.angle_alpha   90.00
_cell.angle_beta   90.00
_cell.angle_gamma   90.00
#
_symmetry.space_group_name_H-M   'P 1'
#
loop_
_entity.id
_entity.type
_entity.pdbx_description
1 polymer ?
#
loop_
_entity_poly.entity_id
_entity_poly.type
_entity_poly.pdbx_seq_one_letter_code
_entity_poly.pdbx_strand_id
1 'polypeptide(L)'
;MECSHTSVLLEETIASRLIRPDGIYVDGTLGGGGHSAGILRSLSASGVLIGIDRDDAAIKAAGERLQAASDDRVHIVHGNYSQMPEILHGMGIHAVDGIVLDLGVSSYQLDNAERGFSYMADAPLDMRMDTRESRTAADLVNEADRSELYRIIRDYGEDRFAANIARHIVEARSKKRIETTGELVAIIKASIPMKVQKTGGHPAKRTFQALRIELNGELTALSDSLDSMIEMLTDGGRISVITFHSLEDRIVKSAFRRNENPCTCPPDFPVCVCGKKSRGRVITRKPIIPTGKEMEENPRACSAKLRVFERRA
;
A
#
# COMPACT_ATOMS: atom_id res chain seq x y z
N MET A 1 -14.45 20.82 12.07
CA MET A 1 -15.14 19.99 11.06
C MET A 1 -14.34 18.71 10.95
N GLU A 2 -14.88 17.61 11.49
CA GLU A 2 -14.30 16.28 11.24
C GLU A 2 -14.40 16.00 9.75
N CYS A 3 -13.29 16.00 9.05
CA CYS A 3 -13.23 15.43 7.70
C CYS A 3 -13.53 13.93 7.83
N SER A 4 -14.75 13.54 7.54
CA SER A 4 -15.12 12.12 7.47
C SER A 4 -14.45 11.54 6.23
N HIS A 5 -13.24 11.02 6.41
CA HIS A 5 -12.55 10.30 5.34
C HIS A 5 -13.29 9.00 5.06
N THR A 6 -13.89 8.90 3.89
CA THR A 6 -14.49 7.67 3.39
C THR A 6 -13.39 6.78 2.85
N SER A 7 -13.30 5.54 3.33
CA SER A 7 -12.35 4.55 2.82
C SER A 7 -12.66 4.21 1.37
N VAL A 8 -11.62 4.07 0.55
CA VAL A 8 -11.76 3.78 -0.88
C VAL A 8 -12.31 2.38 -1.09
N LEU A 9 -13.29 2.22 -2.00
CA LEU A 9 -13.90 0.93 -2.34
C LEU A 9 -14.39 0.15 -1.10
N LEU A 10 -14.94 0.86 -0.09
CA LEU A 10 -15.32 0.27 1.19
C LEU A 10 -16.35 -0.84 1.02
N GLU A 11 -17.47 -0.53 0.37
CA GLU A 11 -18.59 -1.47 0.19
C GLU A 11 -18.15 -2.71 -0.63
N GLU A 12 -17.42 -2.49 -1.73
CA GLU A 12 -16.90 -3.56 -2.58
C GLU A 12 -15.91 -4.44 -1.82
N THR A 13 -15.08 -3.84 -0.97
CA THR A 13 -14.12 -4.56 -0.14
C THR A 13 -14.82 -5.41 0.91
N ILE A 14 -15.82 -4.89 1.60
CA ILE A 14 -16.60 -5.66 2.58
C ILE A 14 -17.40 -6.77 1.90
N ALA A 15 -18.13 -6.46 0.81
CA ALA A 15 -18.92 -7.44 0.08
C ALA A 15 -18.08 -8.57 -0.51
N SER A 16 -16.85 -8.28 -0.98
CA SER A 16 -15.96 -9.28 -1.58
C SER A 16 -15.47 -10.35 -0.61
N ARG A 17 -15.57 -10.14 0.71
CA ARG A 17 -14.99 -11.03 1.72
C ARG A 17 -15.90 -12.15 2.19
N LEU A 18 -17.21 -12.05 1.99
CA LEU A 18 -18.18 -13.01 2.56
C LEU A 18 -17.95 -13.21 4.08
N ILE A 19 -18.00 -12.11 4.84
CA ILE A 19 -17.63 -12.09 6.25
C ILE A 19 -18.43 -13.12 7.05
N ARG A 20 -17.71 -13.99 7.74
CA ARG A 20 -18.26 -14.89 8.77
C ARG A 20 -18.32 -14.11 10.09
N PRO A 21 -19.48 -14.03 10.77
CA PRO A 21 -19.58 -13.19 11.96
C PRO A 21 -18.64 -13.58 13.10
N ASP A 22 -18.29 -14.83 13.22
CA ASP A 22 -17.38 -15.42 14.24
C ASP A 22 -15.95 -15.62 13.74
N GLY A 23 -15.61 -15.09 12.55
CA GLY A 23 -14.31 -15.26 11.91
C GLY A 23 -13.24 -14.31 12.46
N ILE A 24 -11.99 -14.58 12.04
CA ILE A 24 -10.80 -13.76 12.34
C ILE A 24 -10.41 -12.98 11.09
N TYR A 25 -10.33 -11.66 11.22
CA TYR A 25 -10.01 -10.75 10.11
C TYR A 25 -8.81 -9.88 10.42
N VAL A 26 -7.97 -9.65 9.41
CA VAL A 26 -6.80 -8.81 9.52
C VAL A 26 -6.90 -7.63 8.55
N ASP A 27 -6.72 -6.44 9.06
CA ASP A 27 -6.46 -5.22 8.30
C ASP A 27 -4.96 -4.91 8.40
N GLY A 28 -4.21 -5.23 7.36
CA GLY A 28 -2.75 -5.08 7.35
C GLY A 28 -2.27 -3.65 7.09
N THR A 29 -3.22 -2.74 6.81
CA THR A 29 -2.98 -1.31 6.52
C THR A 29 -4.06 -0.50 7.21
N LEU A 30 -4.08 -0.58 8.54
CA LEU A 30 -5.17 -0.09 9.39
C LEU A 30 -5.57 1.36 9.11
N GLY A 31 -4.58 2.24 8.86
CA GLY A 31 -4.81 3.65 8.59
C GLY A 31 -5.71 4.28 9.65
N GLY A 32 -6.74 5.01 9.21
CA GLY A 32 -7.76 5.56 10.12
C GLY A 32 -8.86 4.58 10.54
N GLY A 33 -8.71 3.27 10.29
CA GLY A 33 -9.63 2.22 10.72
C GLY A 33 -10.96 2.17 9.95
N GLY A 34 -11.03 2.72 8.76
CA GLY A 34 -12.29 2.77 8.00
C GLY A 34 -12.77 1.41 7.50
N HIS A 35 -11.91 0.63 6.86
CA HIS A 35 -12.20 -0.75 6.46
C HIS A 35 -12.43 -1.62 7.68
N SER A 36 -11.59 -1.48 8.69
CA SER A 36 -11.72 -2.15 9.99
C SER A 36 -13.07 -1.92 10.65
N ALA A 37 -13.57 -0.68 10.68
CA ALA A 37 -14.90 -0.37 11.20
C ALA A 37 -16.02 -1.04 10.37
N GLY A 38 -15.85 -1.14 9.05
CA GLY A 38 -16.76 -1.88 8.18
C GLY A 38 -16.82 -3.36 8.51
N ILE A 39 -15.65 -3.99 8.72
CA ILE A 39 -15.54 -5.40 9.12
C ILE A 39 -16.18 -5.62 10.49
N LEU A 40 -15.82 -4.80 11.49
CA LEU A 40 -16.25 -4.93 12.88
C LEU A 40 -17.78 -4.91 13.01
N ARG A 41 -18.47 -4.10 12.21
CA ARG A 41 -19.94 -4.07 12.17
C ARG A 41 -20.59 -5.40 11.77
N SER A 42 -19.85 -6.24 11.05
CA SER A 42 -20.32 -7.55 10.59
C SER A 42 -19.91 -8.70 11.50
N LEU A 43 -19.06 -8.44 12.51
CA LEU A 43 -18.59 -9.46 13.45
C LEU A 43 -19.55 -9.61 14.63
N SER A 44 -19.71 -10.85 15.09
CA SER A 44 -20.38 -11.21 16.35
C SER A 44 -19.46 -10.96 17.54
N ALA A 45 -19.93 -11.28 18.75
CA ALA A 45 -19.13 -11.17 19.97
C ALA A 45 -17.91 -12.10 20.00
N SER A 46 -17.91 -13.19 19.20
CA SER A 46 -16.81 -14.15 19.09
C SER A 46 -15.87 -13.87 17.90
N GLY A 47 -16.22 -12.93 17.03
CA GLY A 47 -15.37 -12.53 15.91
C GLY A 47 -14.19 -11.70 16.39
N VAL A 48 -13.07 -11.74 15.65
CA VAL A 48 -11.83 -11.04 16.01
C VAL A 48 -11.35 -10.18 14.84
N LEU A 49 -10.96 -8.95 15.14
CA LEU A 49 -10.34 -8.01 14.20
C LEU A 49 -8.93 -7.64 14.66
N ILE A 50 -7.96 -7.84 13.78
CA ILE A 50 -6.57 -7.47 14.03
C ILE A 50 -6.20 -6.37 13.05
N GLY A 51 -5.82 -5.20 13.55
CA GLY A 51 -5.32 -4.08 12.78
C GLY A 51 -3.80 -3.99 12.88
N ILE A 52 -3.09 -3.90 11.77
CA ILE A 52 -1.65 -3.72 11.73
C ILE A 52 -1.35 -2.40 11.00
N ASP A 53 -0.54 -1.56 11.58
CA ASP A 53 0.01 -0.38 10.92
C ASP A 53 1.41 -0.07 11.46
N ARG A 54 2.21 0.61 10.65
CA ARG A 54 3.55 1.08 11.03
C ARG A 54 3.58 2.56 11.41
N ASP A 55 2.47 3.26 11.27
CA ASP A 55 2.33 4.68 11.60
C ASP A 55 1.59 4.87 12.92
N ASP A 56 2.28 5.39 13.94
CA ASP A 56 1.71 5.67 15.26
C ASP A 56 0.48 6.58 15.20
N ALA A 57 0.47 7.55 14.27
CA ALA A 57 -0.68 8.45 14.11
C ALA A 57 -1.91 7.70 13.58
N ALA A 58 -1.72 6.75 12.67
CA ALA A 58 -2.77 5.88 12.16
C ALA A 58 -3.29 4.95 13.28
N ILE A 59 -2.40 4.32 14.01
CA ILE A 59 -2.73 3.45 15.15
C ILE A 59 -3.58 4.19 16.18
N LYS A 60 -3.17 5.39 16.56
CA LYS A 60 -3.92 6.22 17.51
C LYS A 60 -5.32 6.55 16.99
N ALA A 61 -5.43 7.05 15.77
CA ALA A 61 -6.70 7.43 15.16
C ALA A 61 -7.66 6.24 15.00
N ALA A 62 -7.14 5.07 14.58
CA ALA A 62 -7.91 3.85 14.47
C ALA A 62 -8.35 3.33 15.86
N GLY A 63 -7.47 3.38 16.85
CA GLY A 63 -7.78 2.98 18.22
C GLY A 63 -8.95 3.77 18.79
N GLU A 64 -8.97 5.08 18.60
CA GLU A 64 -10.08 5.96 18.99
C GLU A 64 -11.36 5.63 18.21
N ARG A 65 -11.27 5.50 16.88
CA ARG A 65 -12.43 5.21 16.01
C ARG A 65 -13.08 3.86 16.32
N LEU A 66 -12.27 2.83 16.53
CA LEU A 66 -12.74 1.46 16.76
C LEU A 66 -13.09 1.21 18.23
N GLN A 67 -12.87 2.18 19.11
CA GLN A 67 -13.00 2.03 20.56
C GLN A 67 -12.25 0.78 21.09
N ALA A 68 -11.07 0.52 20.53
CA ALA A 68 -10.31 -0.70 20.74
C ALA A 68 -10.03 -0.97 22.23
N ALA A 69 -9.94 0.06 23.04
CA ALA A 69 -9.73 -0.06 24.50
C ALA A 69 -10.94 -0.66 25.24
N SER A 70 -12.13 -0.69 24.63
CA SER A 70 -13.38 -1.17 25.23
C SER A 70 -14.02 -2.33 24.46
N ASP A 71 -13.40 -2.77 23.36
CA ASP A 71 -13.91 -3.89 22.55
C ASP A 71 -12.82 -4.99 22.45
N ASP A 72 -13.01 -6.05 23.22
CA ASP A 72 -12.07 -7.18 23.31
C ASP A 72 -11.89 -7.93 21.97
N ARG A 73 -12.73 -7.65 20.98
CA ARG A 73 -12.59 -8.22 19.63
C ARG A 73 -11.53 -7.52 18.80
N VAL A 74 -11.05 -6.33 19.21
CA VAL A 74 -10.16 -5.49 18.42
C VAL A 74 -8.76 -5.48 18.99
N HIS A 75 -7.80 -5.96 18.22
CA HIS A 75 -6.39 -5.93 18.55
C HIS A 75 -5.64 -5.05 17.55
N ILE A 76 -4.90 -4.06 18.04
CA ILE A 76 -4.08 -3.17 17.19
C ILE A 76 -2.61 -3.45 17.47
N VAL A 77 -1.85 -3.71 16.42
CA VAL A 77 -0.42 -4.06 16.47
C VAL A 77 0.39 -3.06 15.66
N HIS A 78 1.43 -2.50 16.28
CA HIS A 78 2.40 -1.67 15.58
C HIS A 78 3.38 -2.58 14.83
N GLY A 79 3.32 -2.59 13.51
CA GLY A 79 4.17 -3.41 12.65
C GLY A 79 3.91 -3.19 11.18
N ASN A 80 4.69 -3.86 10.35
CA ASN A 80 4.47 -3.89 8.92
C ASN A 80 3.63 -5.12 8.55
N TYR A 81 2.69 -4.99 7.63
CA TYR A 81 1.90 -6.14 7.13
C TYR A 81 2.76 -7.28 6.58
N SER A 82 4.00 -7.00 6.14
CA SER A 82 4.94 -8.05 5.73
C SER A 82 5.32 -9.02 6.86
N GLN A 83 5.15 -8.60 8.12
CA GLN A 83 5.38 -9.39 9.33
C GLN A 83 4.10 -10.07 9.83
N MET A 84 3.02 -10.05 9.05
CA MET A 84 1.70 -10.57 9.46
C MET A 84 1.77 -12.02 9.97
N PRO A 85 2.46 -12.99 9.31
CA PRO A 85 2.54 -14.35 9.81
C PRO A 85 3.17 -14.43 11.21
N GLU A 86 4.28 -13.71 11.43
CA GLU A 86 4.98 -13.68 12.71
C GLU A 86 4.12 -13.05 13.82
N ILE A 87 3.44 -11.94 13.50
CA ILE A 87 2.52 -11.26 14.42
C ILE A 87 1.39 -12.20 14.84
N LEU A 88 0.72 -12.83 13.88
CA LEU A 88 -0.40 -13.74 14.14
C LEU A 88 0.03 -14.99 14.92
N HIS A 89 1.16 -15.59 14.56
CA HIS A 89 1.71 -16.72 15.31
C HIS A 89 2.05 -16.35 16.75
N GLY A 90 2.60 -15.14 16.98
CA GLY A 90 2.84 -14.61 18.32
C GLY A 90 1.58 -14.45 19.16
N MET A 91 0.41 -14.28 18.51
CA MET A 91 -0.91 -14.23 19.13
C MET A 91 -1.57 -15.61 19.25
N GLY A 92 -0.90 -16.70 18.82
CA GLY A 92 -1.47 -18.04 18.76
C GLY A 92 -2.46 -18.28 17.62
N ILE A 93 -2.48 -17.40 16.62
CA ILE A 93 -3.38 -17.46 15.46
C ILE A 93 -2.62 -18.07 14.28
N HIS A 94 -3.09 -19.19 13.76
CA HIS A 94 -2.45 -19.93 12.68
C HIS A 94 -3.18 -19.81 11.34
N ALA A 95 -4.43 -19.33 11.35
CA ALA A 95 -5.21 -19.08 10.14
C ALA A 95 -6.24 -17.97 10.39
N VAL A 96 -6.62 -17.28 9.31
CA VAL A 96 -7.58 -16.18 9.35
C VAL A 96 -8.60 -16.29 8.21
N ASP A 97 -9.82 -15.75 8.41
CA ASP A 97 -10.90 -15.84 7.43
C ASP A 97 -10.83 -14.73 6.37
N GLY A 98 -10.13 -13.66 6.65
CA GLY A 98 -9.92 -12.62 5.65
C GLY A 98 -8.81 -11.63 5.98
N ILE A 99 -8.20 -11.12 4.91
CA ILE A 99 -7.15 -10.11 4.97
C ILE A 99 -7.54 -8.93 4.08
N VAL A 100 -7.32 -7.69 4.54
CA VAL A 100 -7.35 -6.49 3.72
C VAL A 100 -6.00 -5.80 3.72
N LEU A 101 -5.63 -5.33 2.53
CA LEU A 101 -4.55 -4.37 2.34
C LEU A 101 -5.11 -3.20 1.51
N ASP A 102 -5.09 -2.00 2.08
CA ASP A 102 -5.35 -0.72 1.40
C ASP A 102 -4.01 -0.01 1.25
N LEU A 103 -3.33 -0.26 0.10
CA LEU A 103 -1.93 0.14 -0.08
C LEU A 103 -1.78 1.64 -0.29
N GLY A 104 -0.55 2.11 -0.16
CA GLY A 104 -0.18 3.50 -0.37
C GLY A 104 -0.14 4.33 0.92
N VAL A 105 -0.46 5.61 0.81
CA VAL A 105 -0.39 6.58 1.92
C VAL A 105 -1.74 6.80 2.56
N SER A 106 -1.77 6.89 3.87
CA SER A 106 -2.99 7.24 4.59
C SER A 106 -3.34 8.72 4.40
N SER A 107 -4.62 9.06 4.60
CA SER A 107 -5.05 10.46 4.58
C SER A 107 -4.31 11.30 5.62
N TYR A 108 -4.03 10.75 6.79
CA TYR A 108 -3.26 11.44 7.84
C TYR A 108 -1.85 11.81 7.39
N GLN A 109 -1.20 10.95 6.61
CA GLN A 109 0.13 11.22 6.05
C GLN A 109 0.10 12.32 4.99
N LEU A 110 -0.94 12.36 4.15
CA LEU A 110 -1.07 13.37 3.10
C LEU A 110 -1.53 14.72 3.64
N ASP A 111 -2.42 14.74 4.64
CA ASP A 111 -3.02 15.96 5.17
C ASP A 111 -2.12 16.67 6.18
N ASN A 112 -1.16 15.96 6.78
CA ASN A 112 -0.13 16.55 7.61
C ASN A 112 1.11 16.91 6.76
N ALA A 113 1.26 18.19 6.42
CA ALA A 113 2.37 18.67 5.60
C ALA A 113 3.75 18.29 6.17
N GLU A 114 3.91 18.33 7.52
CA GLU A 114 5.17 18.02 8.20
C GLU A 114 5.67 16.58 7.97
N ARG A 115 4.79 15.68 7.49
CA ARG A 115 5.17 14.31 7.11
C ARG A 115 5.87 14.24 5.74
N GLY A 116 5.89 15.30 4.95
CA GLY A 116 6.63 15.41 3.70
C GLY A 116 6.12 14.55 2.52
N PHE A 117 4.94 13.93 2.62
CA PHE A 117 4.38 13.12 1.52
C PHE A 117 3.78 13.97 0.40
N SER A 118 3.34 15.18 0.73
CA SER A 118 2.69 16.07 -0.23
C SER A 118 3.70 16.99 -0.94
N TYR A 119 3.57 17.09 -2.25
CA TYR A 119 4.31 18.06 -3.09
C TYR A 119 3.55 19.38 -3.27
N MET A 120 2.44 19.56 -2.55
CA MET A 120 1.57 20.75 -2.67
C MET A 120 1.90 21.83 -1.63
N ALA A 121 2.59 21.48 -0.56
CA ALA A 121 3.02 22.37 0.51
C ALA A 121 4.54 22.26 0.67
N ASP A 122 5.18 23.35 1.10
CA ASP A 122 6.58 23.34 1.48
C ASP A 122 6.71 22.93 2.95
N ALA A 123 7.39 21.83 3.20
CA ALA A 123 7.51 21.18 4.50
C ALA A 123 8.78 20.32 4.55
N PRO A 124 9.20 19.80 5.70
CA PRO A 124 10.32 18.87 5.79
C PRO A 124 10.19 17.69 4.83
N LEU A 125 11.26 17.32 4.13
CA LEU A 125 11.28 16.20 3.18
C LEU A 125 11.51 14.88 3.96
N ASP A 126 10.48 14.43 4.69
CA ASP A 126 10.54 13.25 5.55
C ASP A 126 10.13 11.97 4.82
N MET A 127 8.87 11.80 4.49
CA MET A 127 8.24 10.64 3.81
C MET A 127 8.35 9.29 4.54
N ARG A 128 8.79 9.22 5.79
CA ARG A 128 8.78 7.97 6.56
C ARG A 128 7.35 7.60 6.93
N MET A 129 6.95 6.38 6.64
CA MET A 129 5.68 5.85 7.14
C MET A 129 5.81 5.42 8.60
N ASP A 130 6.91 4.77 8.97
CA ASP A 130 7.30 4.51 10.35
C ASP A 130 8.29 5.59 10.82
N THR A 131 7.86 6.46 11.72
CA THR A 131 8.70 7.57 12.22
C THR A 131 9.85 7.11 13.11
N ARG A 132 9.89 5.83 13.51
CA ARG A 132 11.00 5.22 14.27
C ARG A 132 12.20 4.92 13.36
N GLU A 133 11.99 4.81 12.05
CA GLU A 133 13.09 4.68 11.09
C GLU A 133 13.95 5.95 11.09
N SER A 134 15.26 5.79 10.94
CA SER A 134 16.19 6.92 11.03
C SER A 134 16.32 7.69 9.71
N ARG A 135 16.21 7.02 8.57
CA ARG A 135 16.47 7.60 7.25
C ARG A 135 15.23 8.29 6.70
N THR A 136 15.37 9.53 6.29
CA THR A 136 14.30 10.34 5.67
C THR A 136 14.44 10.40 4.15
N ALA A 137 13.45 10.95 3.45
CA ALA A 137 13.56 11.23 2.02
C ALA A 137 14.61 12.31 1.73
N ALA A 138 14.82 13.25 2.66
CA ALA A 138 15.93 14.20 2.58
C ALA A 138 17.29 13.48 2.58
N ASP A 139 17.48 12.49 3.45
CA ASP A 139 18.71 11.70 3.47
C ASP A 139 18.86 10.92 2.16
N LEU A 140 17.79 10.27 1.68
CA LEU A 140 17.81 9.54 0.43
C LEU A 140 18.28 10.41 -0.76
N VAL A 141 17.70 11.60 -0.95
CA VAL A 141 18.06 12.47 -2.09
C VAL A 141 19.46 13.09 -1.96
N ASN A 142 19.95 13.27 -0.73
CA ASN A 142 21.27 13.85 -0.49
C ASN A 142 22.41 12.82 -0.50
N GLU A 143 22.15 11.54 -0.22
CA GLU A 143 23.16 10.49 -0.06
C GLU A 143 23.24 9.55 -1.26
N ALA A 144 22.09 9.15 -1.84
CA ALA A 144 22.07 8.20 -2.95
C ALA A 144 22.88 8.72 -4.14
N ASP A 145 23.66 7.87 -4.80
CA ASP A 145 24.39 8.28 -5.97
C ASP A 145 23.48 8.56 -7.18
N ARG A 146 24.03 9.17 -8.24
CA ARG A 146 23.25 9.54 -9.41
C ARG A 146 22.60 8.32 -10.10
N SER A 147 23.28 7.21 -10.12
CA SER A 147 22.79 5.98 -10.77
C SER A 147 21.64 5.37 -9.96
N GLU A 148 21.73 5.42 -8.65
CA GLU A 148 20.68 4.99 -7.74
C GLU A 148 19.45 5.88 -7.84
N LEU A 149 19.60 7.20 -7.78
CA LEU A 149 18.49 8.14 -8.00
C LEU A 149 17.82 7.94 -9.36
N TYR A 150 18.62 7.73 -10.42
CA TYR A 150 18.08 7.43 -11.74
C TYR A 150 17.25 6.14 -11.74
N ARG A 151 17.78 5.06 -11.14
CA ARG A 151 17.07 3.79 -11.00
C ARG A 151 15.73 3.97 -10.26
N ILE A 152 15.77 4.60 -9.10
CA ILE A 152 14.58 4.86 -8.27
C ILE A 152 13.51 5.60 -9.09
N ILE A 153 13.85 6.72 -9.69
CA ILE A 153 12.89 7.57 -10.41
C ILE A 153 12.39 6.90 -11.68
N ARG A 154 13.24 6.14 -12.39
CA ARG A 154 12.86 5.37 -13.58
C ARG A 154 11.94 4.21 -13.23
N ASP A 155 12.33 3.37 -12.26
CA ASP A 155 11.69 2.08 -12.01
C ASP A 155 10.41 2.25 -11.16
N TYR A 156 10.41 3.14 -10.18
CA TYR A 156 9.27 3.36 -9.28
C TYR A 156 8.41 4.57 -9.64
N GLY A 157 8.98 5.54 -10.33
CA GLY A 157 8.23 6.67 -10.86
C GLY A 157 7.72 6.46 -12.28
N GLU A 158 8.26 5.49 -13.02
CA GLU A 158 8.03 5.30 -14.46
C GLU A 158 8.19 6.64 -15.21
N ASP A 159 9.18 7.48 -14.78
CA ASP A 159 9.35 8.84 -15.29
C ASP A 159 10.40 8.88 -16.40
N ARG A 160 9.98 9.33 -17.59
CA ARG A 160 10.87 9.47 -18.75
C ARG A 160 11.98 10.51 -18.58
N PHE A 161 11.86 11.42 -17.61
CA PHE A 161 12.85 12.44 -17.30
C PHE A 161 13.78 12.02 -16.15
N ALA A 162 13.74 10.79 -15.69
CA ALA A 162 14.48 10.28 -14.54
C ALA A 162 15.97 10.64 -14.58
N ALA A 163 16.62 10.50 -15.74
CA ALA A 163 18.05 10.82 -15.90
C ALA A 163 18.35 12.31 -15.66
N ASN A 164 17.47 13.19 -16.14
CA ASN A 164 17.64 14.64 -15.99
C ASN A 164 17.33 15.08 -14.56
N ILE A 165 16.27 14.52 -13.95
CA ILE A 165 15.91 14.78 -12.56
C ILE A 165 17.04 14.35 -11.62
N ALA A 166 17.55 13.13 -11.76
CA ALA A 166 18.68 12.62 -10.96
C ALA A 166 19.93 13.51 -11.09
N ARG A 167 20.25 13.98 -12.30
CA ARG A 167 21.36 14.92 -12.53
C ARG A 167 21.15 16.23 -11.77
N HIS A 168 19.98 16.85 -11.91
CA HIS A 168 19.69 18.13 -11.25
C HIS A 168 19.64 18.02 -9.73
N ILE A 169 19.16 16.89 -9.17
CA ILE A 169 19.24 16.64 -7.72
C ILE A 169 20.71 16.64 -7.26
N VAL A 170 21.59 15.89 -7.95
CA VAL A 170 23.01 15.84 -7.61
C VAL A 170 23.69 17.20 -7.73
N GLU A 171 23.39 17.97 -8.79
CA GLU A 171 23.90 19.32 -8.99
C GLU A 171 23.39 20.30 -7.91
N ALA A 172 22.13 20.19 -7.49
CA ALA A 172 21.57 21.07 -6.48
C ALA A 172 22.16 20.78 -5.09
N ARG A 173 22.21 19.50 -4.69
CA ARG A 173 22.72 19.12 -3.37
C ARG A 173 24.21 19.40 -3.18
N SER A 174 24.99 19.47 -4.27
CA SER A 174 26.41 19.88 -4.19
C SER A 174 26.62 21.33 -3.74
N LYS A 175 25.58 22.17 -3.86
CA LYS A 175 25.60 23.56 -3.45
C LYS A 175 24.97 23.77 -2.08
N LYS A 176 23.86 23.10 -1.82
CA LYS A 176 23.10 23.17 -0.57
C LYS A 176 22.32 21.86 -0.39
N ARG A 177 22.32 21.29 0.82
CA ARG A 177 21.50 20.14 1.18
C ARG A 177 20.02 20.43 0.87
N ILE A 178 19.33 19.47 0.30
CA ILE A 178 17.90 19.53 0.00
C ILE A 178 17.15 19.07 1.25
N GLU A 179 16.36 19.95 1.85
CA GLU A 179 15.73 19.71 3.15
C GLU A 179 14.20 19.73 3.08
N THR A 180 13.64 20.43 2.08
CA THR A 180 12.19 20.60 2.01
C THR A 180 11.59 20.03 0.72
N THR A 181 10.29 19.74 0.80
CA THR A 181 9.50 19.32 -0.36
C THR A 181 9.46 20.38 -1.45
N GLY A 182 9.40 21.66 -1.08
CA GLY A 182 9.41 22.78 -2.02
C GLY A 182 10.71 22.91 -2.79
N GLU A 183 11.86 22.75 -2.13
CA GLU A 183 13.18 22.71 -2.77
C GLU A 183 13.25 21.57 -3.81
N LEU A 184 12.83 20.37 -3.43
CA LEU A 184 12.79 19.22 -4.35
C LEU A 184 11.84 19.44 -5.52
N VAL A 185 10.64 19.99 -5.29
CA VAL A 185 9.67 20.32 -6.34
C VAL A 185 10.27 21.32 -7.35
N ALA A 186 10.98 22.35 -6.87
CA ALA A 186 11.64 23.33 -7.74
C ALA A 186 12.69 22.66 -8.64
N ILE A 187 13.50 21.75 -8.09
CA ILE A 187 14.52 20.99 -8.85
C ILE A 187 13.85 20.11 -9.91
N ILE A 188 12.78 19.40 -9.56
CA ILE A 188 12.06 18.54 -10.50
C ILE A 188 11.45 19.36 -11.63
N LYS A 189 10.79 20.50 -11.32
CA LYS A 189 10.23 21.42 -12.33
C LYS A 189 11.31 21.93 -13.29
N ALA A 190 12.48 22.32 -12.78
CA ALA A 190 13.60 22.74 -13.61
C ALA A 190 14.14 21.62 -14.52
N SER A 191 13.91 20.37 -14.17
CA SER A 191 14.37 19.18 -14.92
C SER A 191 13.46 18.78 -16.08
N ILE A 192 12.22 19.31 -16.13
CA ILE A 192 11.17 18.88 -17.07
C ILE A 192 10.81 20.06 -17.98
N PRO A 193 10.75 19.89 -19.32
CA PRO A 193 10.38 20.95 -20.23
C PRO A 193 9.01 21.55 -19.91
N MET A 194 8.88 22.87 -19.95
CA MET A 194 7.65 23.61 -19.64
C MET A 194 6.42 23.13 -20.44
N LYS A 195 6.63 22.75 -21.69
CA LYS A 195 5.54 22.22 -22.55
C LYS A 195 4.91 20.96 -21.96
N VAL A 196 5.73 20.11 -21.35
CA VAL A 196 5.29 18.85 -20.73
C VAL A 196 4.57 19.11 -19.42
N GLN A 197 5.06 20.07 -18.62
CA GLN A 197 4.43 20.42 -17.34
C GLN A 197 2.98 20.94 -17.51
N LYS A 198 2.67 21.58 -18.65
CA LYS A 198 1.34 22.13 -18.93
C LYS A 198 0.30 21.07 -19.36
N THR A 199 0.74 19.93 -19.86
CA THR A 199 -0.14 18.90 -20.46
C THR A 199 -0.32 17.68 -19.58
N GLY A 200 0.46 17.54 -18.50
CA GLY A 200 0.42 16.40 -17.56
C GLY A 200 -0.14 16.79 -16.19
N GLY A 201 -0.21 15.83 -15.29
CA GLY A 201 -0.41 16.10 -13.87
C GLY A 201 0.79 16.83 -13.25
N HIS A 202 0.76 17.02 -11.92
CA HIS A 202 1.84 17.74 -11.25
C HIS A 202 3.21 17.07 -11.51
N PRO A 203 4.24 17.79 -11.97
CA PRO A 203 5.52 17.20 -12.43
C PRO A 203 6.26 16.42 -11.34
N ALA A 204 6.09 16.77 -10.07
CA ALA A 204 6.73 16.07 -8.96
C ALA A 204 6.03 14.75 -8.57
N LYS A 205 4.80 14.47 -9.01
CA LYS A 205 4.01 13.33 -8.58
C LYS A 205 4.78 12.01 -8.67
N ARG A 206 5.40 11.76 -9.82
CA ARG A 206 6.11 10.50 -10.09
C ARG A 206 7.39 10.35 -9.27
N THR A 207 8.15 11.42 -9.14
CA THR A 207 9.38 11.41 -8.33
C THR A 207 9.07 11.25 -6.85
N PHE A 208 8.06 11.92 -6.31
CA PHE A 208 7.61 11.74 -4.93
C PHE A 208 7.14 10.31 -4.67
N GLN A 209 6.34 9.72 -5.57
CA GLN A 209 5.97 8.31 -5.50
C GLN A 209 7.21 7.41 -5.49
N ALA A 210 8.19 7.65 -6.35
CA ALA A 210 9.38 6.84 -6.46
C ALA A 210 10.23 6.87 -5.17
N LEU A 211 10.46 8.05 -4.62
CA LEU A 211 11.20 8.22 -3.37
C LEU A 211 10.49 7.56 -2.19
N ARG A 212 9.17 7.71 -2.11
CA ARG A 212 8.35 7.09 -1.08
C ARG A 212 8.43 5.56 -1.13
N ILE A 213 8.29 4.98 -2.32
CA ILE A 213 8.37 3.53 -2.53
C ILE A 213 9.73 2.99 -2.10
N GLU A 214 10.83 3.63 -2.52
CA GLU A 214 12.19 3.22 -2.16
C GLU A 214 12.40 3.33 -0.66
N LEU A 215 12.11 4.50 -0.07
CA LEU A 215 12.34 4.79 1.35
C LEU A 215 11.62 3.81 2.27
N ASN A 216 10.37 3.48 1.95
CA ASN A 216 9.53 2.65 2.79
C ASN A 216 9.51 1.17 2.39
N GLY A 217 10.27 0.76 1.36
CA GLY A 217 10.36 -0.62 0.88
C GLY A 217 9.01 -1.21 0.44
N GLU A 218 8.09 -0.37 -0.08
CA GLU A 218 6.68 -0.73 -0.28
C GLU A 218 6.50 -1.94 -1.22
N LEU A 219 7.16 -1.93 -2.37
CA LEU A 219 7.01 -3.00 -3.37
C LEU A 219 7.68 -4.31 -2.94
N THR A 220 8.81 -4.23 -2.25
CA THR A 220 9.51 -5.40 -1.71
C THR A 220 8.66 -6.06 -0.63
N ALA A 221 8.18 -5.27 0.35
CA ALA A 221 7.29 -5.76 1.39
C ALA A 221 6.06 -6.46 0.81
N LEU A 222 5.45 -5.88 -0.24
CA LEU A 222 4.28 -6.46 -0.91
C LEU A 222 4.62 -7.76 -1.64
N SER A 223 5.69 -7.76 -2.44
CA SER A 223 6.05 -8.93 -3.26
C SER A 223 6.42 -10.15 -2.42
N ASP A 224 7.10 -9.92 -1.31
CA ASP A 224 7.68 -10.99 -0.48
C ASP A 224 6.67 -11.59 0.49
N SER A 225 5.59 -10.84 0.84
CA SER A 225 4.63 -11.26 1.85
C SER A 225 3.30 -11.84 1.31
N LEU A 226 2.94 -11.59 0.04
CA LEU A 226 1.63 -12.03 -0.48
C LEU A 226 1.43 -13.54 -0.44
N ASP A 227 2.44 -14.34 -0.74
CA ASP A 227 2.32 -15.79 -0.75
C ASP A 227 2.10 -16.35 0.66
N SER A 228 2.82 -15.84 1.66
CA SER A 228 2.65 -16.23 3.06
C SER A 228 1.30 -15.78 3.63
N MET A 229 0.81 -14.60 3.24
CA MET A 229 -0.54 -14.16 3.62
C MET A 229 -1.63 -15.06 3.05
N ILE A 230 -1.49 -15.51 1.79
CA ILE A 230 -2.42 -16.44 1.17
C ILE A 230 -2.40 -17.78 1.92
N GLU A 231 -1.24 -18.23 2.41
CA GLU A 231 -1.10 -19.47 3.21
C GLU A 231 -1.78 -19.37 4.57
N MET A 232 -1.84 -18.16 5.16
CA MET A 232 -2.54 -17.91 6.42
C MET A 232 -4.07 -17.95 6.30
N LEU A 233 -4.64 -17.93 5.11
CA LEU A 233 -6.09 -17.97 4.94
C LEU A 233 -6.66 -19.36 5.23
N THR A 234 -7.82 -19.42 5.88
CA THR A 234 -8.66 -20.63 5.97
C THR A 234 -9.16 -21.03 4.60
N ASP A 235 -9.69 -22.26 4.45
CA ASP A 235 -10.40 -22.65 3.22
C ASP A 235 -11.64 -21.77 3.01
N GLY A 236 -11.74 -21.17 1.82
CA GLY A 236 -12.74 -20.16 1.49
C GLY A 236 -12.44 -18.75 2.01
N GLY A 237 -11.36 -18.59 2.80
CA GLY A 237 -10.88 -17.27 3.25
C GLY A 237 -10.39 -16.40 2.08
N ARG A 238 -10.48 -15.08 2.22
CA ARG A 238 -10.17 -14.15 1.13
C ARG A 238 -9.18 -13.08 1.52
N ILE A 239 -8.25 -12.77 0.60
CA ILE A 239 -7.43 -11.57 0.65
C ILE A 239 -7.93 -10.55 -0.38
N SER A 240 -8.17 -9.33 0.08
CA SER A 240 -8.59 -8.17 -0.71
C SER A 240 -7.48 -7.13 -0.68
N VAL A 241 -6.97 -6.74 -1.84
CA VAL A 241 -5.88 -5.77 -1.96
C VAL A 241 -6.32 -4.61 -2.85
N ILE A 242 -6.30 -3.40 -2.29
CA ILE A 242 -6.53 -2.15 -3.01
C ILE A 242 -5.16 -1.56 -3.36
N THR A 243 -4.96 -1.24 -4.63
CA THR A 243 -3.71 -0.68 -5.18
C THR A 243 -3.98 0.67 -5.82
N PHE A 244 -3.01 1.58 -5.82
CA PHE A 244 -3.17 2.95 -6.34
C PHE A 244 -2.24 3.28 -7.51
N HIS A 245 -1.32 2.39 -7.84
CA HIS A 245 -0.47 2.56 -9.03
C HIS A 245 -0.16 1.23 -9.73
N SER A 246 0.37 1.35 -10.96
CA SER A 246 0.62 0.22 -11.88
C SER A 246 1.55 -0.86 -11.32
N LEU A 247 2.55 -0.48 -10.54
CA LEU A 247 3.55 -1.41 -10.01
C LEU A 247 2.93 -2.31 -8.94
N GLU A 248 2.17 -1.76 -7.99
CA GLU A 248 1.42 -2.55 -7.00
C GLU A 248 0.45 -3.51 -7.69
N ASP A 249 -0.39 -3.00 -8.61
CA ASP A 249 -1.39 -3.80 -9.32
C ASP A 249 -0.74 -4.98 -10.09
N ARG A 250 0.45 -4.75 -10.66
CA ARG A 250 1.22 -5.77 -11.36
C ARG A 250 1.71 -6.87 -10.42
N ILE A 251 2.23 -6.51 -9.24
CA ILE A 251 2.68 -7.46 -8.21
C ILE A 251 1.52 -8.31 -7.73
N VAL A 252 0.41 -7.69 -7.29
CA VAL A 252 -0.77 -8.40 -6.78
C VAL A 252 -1.36 -9.32 -7.84
N LYS A 253 -1.55 -8.83 -9.07
CA LYS A 253 -2.04 -9.64 -10.19
C LYS A 253 -1.15 -10.85 -10.47
N SER A 254 0.17 -10.66 -10.45
CA SER A 254 1.14 -11.72 -10.71
C SER A 254 1.15 -12.75 -9.58
N ALA A 255 1.12 -12.32 -8.33
CA ALA A 255 1.06 -13.21 -7.16
C ALA A 255 -0.23 -14.04 -7.15
N PHE A 256 -1.39 -13.42 -7.37
CA PHE A 256 -2.66 -14.14 -7.41
C PHE A 256 -2.73 -15.17 -8.54
N ARG A 257 -2.25 -14.82 -9.74
CA ARG A 257 -2.17 -15.76 -10.86
C ARG A 257 -1.23 -16.91 -10.58
N ARG A 258 -0.07 -16.66 -9.97
CA ARG A 258 0.89 -17.69 -9.61
C ARG A 258 0.31 -18.65 -8.57
N ASN A 259 -0.47 -18.16 -7.63
CA ASN A 259 -1.14 -19.00 -6.61
C ASN A 259 -2.34 -19.76 -7.19
N GLU A 260 -3.06 -19.22 -8.17
CA GLU A 260 -4.13 -19.94 -8.90
C GLU A 260 -3.55 -21.02 -9.82
N ASN A 261 -2.51 -20.68 -10.59
CA ASN A 261 -1.87 -21.57 -11.57
C ASN A 261 -0.36 -21.62 -11.33
N PRO A 262 0.09 -22.40 -10.33
CA PRO A 262 1.50 -22.43 -9.94
C PRO A 262 2.39 -23.30 -10.87
N CYS A 263 1.81 -23.95 -11.87
CA CYS A 263 2.53 -24.82 -12.79
C CYS A 263 3.65 -24.05 -13.53
N THR A 264 4.86 -24.61 -13.52
CA THR A 264 6.05 -24.10 -14.19
C THR A 264 6.54 -25.02 -15.31
N CYS A 265 5.77 -26.05 -15.66
CA CYS A 265 6.09 -26.95 -16.80
C CYS A 265 6.00 -26.16 -18.10
N PRO A 266 6.82 -26.54 -19.11
CA PRO A 266 6.66 -26.02 -20.46
C PRO A 266 5.22 -26.27 -20.98
N PRO A 267 4.63 -25.35 -21.75
CA PRO A 267 3.26 -25.49 -22.26
C PRO A 267 3.02 -26.76 -23.09
N ASP A 268 4.05 -27.29 -23.73
CA ASP A 268 4.02 -28.44 -24.62
C ASP A 268 4.06 -29.80 -23.88
N PHE A 269 4.22 -29.77 -22.55
CA PHE A 269 4.24 -31.01 -21.78
C PHE A 269 2.85 -31.62 -21.70
N PRO A 270 2.68 -32.91 -22.09
CA PRO A 270 1.39 -33.57 -22.09
C PRO A 270 0.81 -33.76 -20.68
N VAL A 271 1.65 -33.82 -19.65
CA VAL A 271 1.26 -33.98 -18.23
C VAL A 271 2.13 -33.09 -17.36
N CYS A 272 1.53 -32.44 -16.37
CA CYS A 272 2.25 -31.63 -15.40
C CYS A 272 3.12 -32.54 -14.49
N VAL A 273 4.43 -32.26 -14.45
CA VAL A 273 5.43 -33.00 -13.64
C VAL A 273 5.99 -32.18 -12.49
N CYS A 274 5.63 -30.88 -12.37
CA CYS A 274 6.20 -30.02 -11.32
C CYS A 274 5.60 -30.25 -9.92
N GLY A 275 4.50 -30.99 -9.82
CA GLY A 275 3.83 -31.31 -8.54
C GLY A 275 3.21 -30.10 -7.81
N LYS A 276 3.29 -28.90 -8.36
CA LYS A 276 2.73 -27.70 -7.75
C LYS A 276 1.21 -27.72 -7.82
N LYS A 277 0.55 -27.45 -6.68
CA LYS A 277 -0.92 -27.40 -6.59
C LYS A 277 -1.40 -25.97 -6.48
N SER A 278 -2.57 -25.69 -7.06
CA SER A 278 -3.27 -24.41 -6.86
C SER A 278 -3.55 -24.19 -5.37
N ARG A 279 -3.38 -22.96 -4.92
CA ARG A 279 -3.72 -22.53 -3.55
C ARG A 279 -5.09 -21.86 -3.47
N GLY A 280 -5.77 -21.70 -4.60
CA GLY A 280 -7.07 -21.05 -4.62
C GLY A 280 -7.43 -20.49 -5.98
N ARG A 281 -8.28 -19.50 -6.00
CA ARG A 281 -8.76 -18.85 -7.25
C ARG A 281 -8.75 -17.33 -7.20
N VAL A 282 -8.50 -16.72 -8.33
CA VAL A 282 -8.67 -15.28 -8.54
C VAL A 282 -10.16 -14.96 -8.70
N ILE A 283 -10.74 -14.23 -7.75
CA ILE A 283 -12.14 -13.80 -7.80
C ILE A 283 -12.33 -12.67 -8.80
N THR A 284 -11.44 -11.69 -8.78
CA THR A 284 -11.48 -10.51 -9.65
C THR A 284 -10.53 -10.65 -10.84
N ARG A 285 -10.96 -11.30 -11.92
CA ARG A 285 -10.15 -11.38 -13.16
C ARG A 285 -9.85 -10.01 -13.74
N LYS A 286 -10.83 -9.10 -13.72
CA LYS A 286 -10.67 -7.65 -13.91
C LYS A 286 -10.73 -7.00 -12.53
N PRO A 287 -9.90 -5.99 -12.24
CA PRO A 287 -9.99 -5.30 -10.96
C PRO A 287 -11.36 -4.60 -10.83
N ILE A 288 -11.87 -4.52 -9.62
CA ILE A 288 -12.99 -3.62 -9.31
C ILE A 288 -12.39 -2.22 -9.21
N ILE A 289 -13.05 -1.26 -9.82
CA ILE A 289 -12.65 0.15 -9.84
C ILE A 289 -13.74 1.01 -9.18
N PRO A 290 -13.40 2.16 -8.61
CA PRO A 290 -14.36 3.07 -8.02
C PRO A 290 -15.43 3.52 -9.02
N THR A 291 -16.63 3.77 -8.51
CA THR A 291 -17.73 4.35 -9.30
C THR A 291 -17.44 5.81 -9.65
N GLY A 292 -18.11 6.35 -10.69
CA GLY A 292 -18.00 7.78 -11.03
C GLY A 292 -18.34 8.66 -9.83
N LYS A 293 -19.41 8.31 -9.08
CA LYS A 293 -19.83 9.02 -7.88
C LYS A 293 -18.74 9.02 -6.79
N GLU A 294 -18.15 7.87 -6.52
CA GLU A 294 -17.05 7.79 -5.53
C GLU A 294 -15.84 8.64 -5.94
N MET A 295 -15.49 8.65 -7.24
CA MET A 295 -14.38 9.48 -7.75
C MET A 295 -14.66 10.99 -7.64
N GLU A 296 -15.91 11.41 -7.75
CA GLU A 296 -16.32 12.81 -7.56
C GLU A 296 -16.27 13.20 -6.07
N GLU A 297 -16.73 12.32 -5.18
CA GLU A 297 -16.72 12.53 -3.73
C GLU A 297 -15.34 12.36 -3.11
N ASN A 298 -14.51 11.46 -3.65
CA ASN A 298 -13.16 11.15 -3.19
C ASN A 298 -12.16 11.07 -4.36
N PRO A 299 -11.55 12.18 -4.79
CA PRO A 299 -10.59 12.19 -5.89
C PRO A 299 -9.38 11.27 -5.69
N ARG A 300 -9.06 10.88 -4.44
CA ARG A 300 -7.99 9.93 -4.13
C ARG A 300 -8.30 8.52 -4.62
N ALA A 301 -9.57 8.18 -4.81
CA ALA A 301 -10.02 6.90 -5.32
C ALA A 301 -9.75 6.70 -6.83
N CYS A 302 -9.53 7.77 -7.61
CA CYS A 302 -9.47 7.74 -9.07
C CYS A 302 -8.51 6.68 -9.67
N SER A 303 -7.45 6.31 -8.96
CA SER A 303 -6.47 5.30 -9.43
C SER A 303 -6.61 3.95 -8.74
N ALA A 304 -7.56 3.82 -7.82
CA ALA A 304 -7.73 2.62 -7.02
C ALA A 304 -8.19 1.42 -7.85
N LYS A 305 -7.68 0.24 -7.49
CA LYS A 305 -8.06 -1.05 -8.07
C LYS A 305 -8.11 -2.10 -6.97
N LEU A 306 -9.27 -2.70 -6.78
CA LEU A 306 -9.43 -3.80 -5.83
C LEU A 306 -9.24 -5.14 -6.56
N ARG A 307 -8.37 -5.99 -5.99
CA ARG A 307 -8.20 -7.40 -6.39
C ARG A 307 -8.47 -8.31 -5.21
N VAL A 308 -9.12 -9.44 -5.52
CA VAL A 308 -9.54 -10.43 -4.53
C VAL A 308 -9.09 -11.82 -4.95
N PHE A 309 -8.51 -12.56 -4.02
CA PHE A 309 -8.16 -13.97 -4.14
C PHE A 309 -8.82 -14.77 -3.02
N GLU A 310 -9.32 -15.95 -3.34
CA GLU A 310 -9.93 -16.89 -2.40
C GLU A 310 -9.04 -18.11 -2.25
N ARG A 311 -8.68 -18.45 -1.01
CA ARG A 311 -7.98 -19.68 -0.65
C ARG A 311 -8.88 -20.88 -0.89
N ARG A 312 -8.30 -21.96 -1.42
CA ARG A 312 -8.91 -23.28 -1.51
C ARG A 312 -7.88 -24.31 -1.10
N ALA A 313 -8.23 -25.12 -0.12
CA ALA A 313 -7.40 -26.22 0.37
C ALA A 313 -7.35 -27.40 -0.61
#